data_2743609fa0839c88eb6736855380c36b
#
_entry.id   2743609fa0839c88eb6736855380c36b
#
_cell.length_a   1.000
_cell.length_b   1.000
_cell.length_c   1.000
_cell.angle_alpha   90.00
_cell.angle_beta   90.00
_cell.angle_gamma   90.00
#
_symmetry.space_group_name_H-M   'P 1'
#
loop_
_entity.id
_entity.type
_entity.pdbx_description
1 polymer ?
#
loop_
_entity_poly.entity_id
_entity_poly.type
_entity_poly.pdbx_seq_one_letter_code
_entity_poly.pdbx_strand_id
1 'polypeptide(L)'
;MPELPEVETVRRGLEKLILGKKISNIEIRYPKMIKTDLDQFQKELPGQEIQSMGRRGKYLLFYLSDKVLISHLRMEGKYFYYPGHVPERKHAHVLIYFEDGGTLVYEDVRKFGTMELLAPELLEAYFISKKLGPEPTEQDFDLGKFKLALKRSKKPIKSHLLDQTLVAGLGNIYVDEVLWRAKVHPSRTSKSLSAQEARKVHDQTIEVLGQAVEKGGSTIRTYTNAFGEDGTMQDFHQVYDKAGQACSRCGSIIEKIQLGGRGTHFCPKCQRRK
;
A
#
# COMPACT_ATOMS: atom_id res chain seq x y z
N MET A 1 7.07 3.06 3.85
CA MET A 1 6.36 2.93 2.56
C MET A 1 4.92 2.63 2.90
N PRO A 2 3.97 3.41 2.46
CA PRO A 2 2.56 3.07 2.62
C PRO A 2 2.25 1.69 2.04
N GLU A 3 1.66 0.82 2.86
CA GLU A 3 1.14 -0.49 2.47
C GLU A 3 -0.38 -0.36 2.25
N LEU A 4 -1.09 -1.45 2.03
CA LEU A 4 -2.53 -1.40 1.74
C LEU A 4 -3.34 -0.59 2.79
N PRO A 5 -3.15 -0.78 4.11
CA PRO A 5 -3.95 -0.06 5.10
C PRO A 5 -3.75 1.46 5.06
N GLU A 6 -2.50 1.92 4.90
CA GLU A 6 -2.19 3.34 4.78
C GLU A 6 -2.79 3.95 3.51
N VAL A 7 -2.71 3.23 2.38
CA VAL A 7 -3.31 3.68 1.11
C VAL A 7 -4.83 3.74 1.21
N GLU A 8 -5.47 2.78 1.88
CA GLU A 8 -6.92 2.80 2.14
C GLU A 8 -7.33 3.98 3.02
N THR A 9 -6.53 4.31 4.03
CA THR A 9 -6.76 5.47 4.90
C THR A 9 -6.66 6.78 4.11
N VAL A 10 -5.64 6.91 3.24
CA VAL A 10 -5.52 8.06 2.33
C VAL A 10 -6.72 8.13 1.39
N ARG A 11 -7.15 7.02 0.78
CA ARG A 11 -8.33 6.95 -0.08
C ARG A 11 -9.58 7.49 0.60
N ARG A 12 -9.87 6.99 1.82
CA ARG A 12 -11.05 7.43 2.61
C ARG A 12 -10.98 8.91 2.97
N GLY A 13 -9.80 9.41 3.32
CA GLY A 13 -9.58 10.81 3.62
C GLY A 13 -9.79 11.71 2.40
N LEU A 14 -9.20 11.34 1.27
CA LEU A 14 -9.36 12.08 0.02
C LEU A 14 -10.80 12.09 -0.47
N GLU A 15 -11.50 10.96 -0.41
CA GLU A 15 -12.90 10.88 -0.80
C GLU A 15 -13.76 11.93 -0.10
N LYS A 16 -13.58 12.13 1.21
CA LYS A 16 -14.30 13.15 1.98
C LYS A 16 -13.97 14.59 1.57
N LEU A 17 -12.76 14.82 1.07
CA LEU A 17 -12.25 16.18 0.77
C LEU A 17 -12.50 16.62 -0.67
N ILE A 18 -12.46 15.69 -1.61
CA ILE A 18 -12.42 16.05 -3.04
C ILE A 18 -13.51 15.41 -3.89
N LEU A 19 -14.41 14.59 -3.31
CA LEU A 19 -15.53 14.02 -4.05
C LEU A 19 -16.42 15.10 -4.65
N GLY A 20 -16.80 14.97 -5.92
CA GLY A 20 -17.63 15.92 -6.66
C GLY A 20 -16.90 17.20 -7.09
N LYS A 21 -15.60 17.34 -6.78
CA LYS A 21 -14.84 18.51 -7.20
C LYS A 21 -14.38 18.38 -8.65
N LYS A 22 -14.53 19.48 -9.39
CA LYS A 22 -14.11 19.57 -10.78
C LYS A 22 -12.75 20.24 -10.88
N ILE A 23 -11.85 19.60 -11.63
CA ILE A 23 -10.47 20.04 -11.84
C ILE A 23 -10.46 21.21 -12.81
N SER A 24 -9.95 22.36 -12.37
CA SER A 24 -9.80 23.56 -13.21
C SER A 24 -8.44 23.60 -13.92
N ASN A 25 -7.38 23.19 -13.24
CA ASN A 25 -6.02 23.25 -13.77
C ASN A 25 -5.09 22.24 -13.05
N ILE A 26 -3.91 22.03 -13.62
CA ILE A 26 -2.85 21.22 -13.02
C ILE A 26 -1.48 21.87 -13.21
N GLU A 27 -0.66 21.82 -12.17
CA GLU A 27 0.75 22.24 -12.21
C GLU A 27 1.63 21.03 -11.91
N ILE A 28 2.57 20.72 -12.81
CA ILE A 28 3.50 19.59 -12.69
C ILE A 28 4.91 20.14 -12.56
N ARG A 29 5.46 20.09 -11.33
CA ARG A 29 6.83 20.54 -11.02
C ARG A 29 7.88 19.45 -11.24
N TYR A 30 7.48 18.18 -11.24
CA TYR A 30 8.38 17.03 -11.48
C TYR A 30 7.78 16.07 -12.50
N PRO A 31 7.99 16.29 -13.81
CA PRO A 31 7.36 15.51 -14.89
C PRO A 31 7.68 14.01 -14.87
N LYS A 32 8.85 13.59 -14.35
CA LYS A 32 9.28 12.18 -14.34
C LYS A 32 8.35 11.24 -13.57
N MET A 33 7.47 11.76 -12.70
CA MET A 33 6.50 10.93 -11.99
C MET A 33 5.25 10.60 -12.82
N ILE A 34 4.97 11.40 -13.86
CA ILE A 34 3.88 11.10 -14.79
C ILE A 34 4.35 10.01 -15.74
N LYS A 35 3.55 8.92 -15.87
CA LYS A 35 3.86 7.75 -16.71
C LYS A 35 3.00 7.67 -17.97
N THR A 36 1.98 8.48 -18.06
CA THR A 36 1.27 8.82 -19.30
C THR A 36 2.09 9.85 -20.08
N ASP A 37 1.84 10.03 -21.39
CA ASP A 37 2.35 11.18 -22.12
C ASP A 37 2.01 12.48 -21.37
N LEU A 38 3.01 13.35 -21.21
CA LEU A 38 2.87 14.54 -20.36
C LEU A 38 1.87 15.55 -20.91
N ASP A 39 1.91 15.77 -22.23
CA ASP A 39 1.02 16.72 -22.89
C ASP A 39 -0.43 16.21 -22.84
N GLN A 40 -0.61 14.90 -23.05
CA GLN A 40 -1.90 14.25 -22.90
C GLN A 40 -2.42 14.39 -21.45
N PHE A 41 -1.59 14.11 -20.45
CA PHE A 41 -1.95 14.22 -19.02
C PHE A 41 -2.39 15.66 -18.66
N GLN A 42 -1.64 16.67 -19.11
CA GLN A 42 -1.94 18.08 -18.87
C GLN A 42 -3.20 18.56 -19.59
N LYS A 43 -3.48 18.02 -20.77
CA LYS A 43 -4.65 18.38 -21.57
C LYS A 43 -5.95 17.72 -21.12
N GLU A 44 -5.88 16.43 -20.71
CA GLU A 44 -7.07 15.63 -20.44
C GLU A 44 -7.54 15.68 -18.99
N LEU A 45 -6.69 16.10 -18.04
CA LEU A 45 -7.06 16.13 -16.64
C LEU A 45 -7.93 17.36 -16.26
N PRO A 46 -7.68 18.60 -16.76
CA PRO A 46 -8.57 19.71 -16.52
C PRO A 46 -9.97 19.48 -17.12
N GLY A 47 -11.00 19.93 -16.44
CA GLY A 47 -12.40 19.72 -16.80
C GLY A 47 -13.02 18.42 -16.25
N GLN A 48 -12.21 17.48 -15.78
CA GLN A 48 -12.68 16.25 -15.16
C GLN A 48 -13.23 16.50 -13.75
N GLU A 49 -14.27 15.76 -13.38
CA GLU A 49 -14.84 15.75 -12.03
C GLU A 49 -14.44 14.48 -11.29
N ILE A 50 -14.12 14.58 -10.00
CA ILE A 50 -13.84 13.41 -9.15
C ILE A 50 -15.17 12.74 -8.80
N GLN A 51 -15.50 11.64 -9.45
CA GLN A 51 -16.77 10.92 -9.26
C GLN A 51 -16.73 9.92 -8.10
N SER A 52 -15.57 9.28 -7.88
CA SER A 52 -15.35 8.38 -6.75
C SER A 52 -13.87 8.11 -6.52
N MET A 53 -13.55 7.55 -5.35
CA MET A 53 -12.19 7.14 -5.00
C MET A 53 -12.14 5.63 -4.78
N GLY A 54 -11.17 4.98 -5.39
CA GLY A 54 -10.92 3.55 -5.24
C GLY A 54 -9.49 3.23 -4.82
N ARG A 55 -9.23 1.96 -4.61
CA ARG A 55 -7.91 1.40 -4.31
C ARG A 55 -7.77 0.02 -4.94
N ARG A 56 -6.58 -0.30 -5.41
CA ARG A 56 -6.19 -1.65 -5.81
C ARG A 56 -4.76 -1.94 -5.30
N GLY A 57 -4.63 -2.87 -4.35
CA GLY A 57 -3.37 -3.11 -3.65
C GLY A 57 -2.86 -1.84 -2.97
N LYS A 58 -1.73 -1.31 -3.45
CA LYS A 58 -1.12 -0.06 -2.95
C LYS A 58 -1.30 1.12 -3.92
N TYR A 59 -2.22 1.02 -4.86
CA TYR A 59 -2.56 2.06 -5.82
C TYR A 59 -3.84 2.78 -5.38
N LEU A 60 -3.83 4.10 -5.41
CA LEU A 60 -5.01 4.96 -5.34
C LEU A 60 -5.60 5.10 -6.74
N LEU A 61 -6.92 5.09 -6.83
CA LEU A 61 -7.68 5.26 -8.06
C LEU A 61 -8.63 6.44 -7.89
N PHE A 62 -8.44 7.46 -8.70
CA PHE A 62 -9.36 8.58 -8.82
C PHE A 62 -10.23 8.32 -10.06
N TYR A 63 -11.47 7.93 -9.86
CA TYR A 63 -12.42 7.78 -10.96
C TYR A 63 -12.95 9.15 -11.33
N LEU A 64 -12.66 9.57 -12.54
CA LEU A 64 -13.02 10.88 -13.10
C LEU A 64 -14.20 10.73 -14.06
N SER A 65 -14.66 11.82 -14.69
CA SER A 65 -15.80 11.80 -15.60
C SER A 65 -15.69 10.76 -16.71
N ASP A 66 -14.51 10.65 -17.37
CA ASP A 66 -14.25 9.70 -18.45
C ASP A 66 -12.85 9.06 -18.39
N LYS A 67 -12.10 9.28 -17.29
CA LYS A 67 -10.75 8.77 -17.06
C LYS A 67 -10.60 8.15 -15.68
N VAL A 68 -9.51 7.41 -15.48
CA VAL A 68 -9.05 6.99 -14.16
C VAL A 68 -7.61 7.47 -13.99
N LEU A 69 -7.38 8.30 -12.96
CA LEU A 69 -6.05 8.66 -12.53
C LEU A 69 -5.57 7.64 -11.49
N ILE A 70 -4.50 6.91 -11.83
CA ILE A 70 -3.86 5.94 -10.96
C ILE A 70 -2.66 6.59 -10.29
N SER A 71 -2.60 6.56 -8.96
CA SER A 71 -1.47 7.09 -8.19
C SER A 71 -0.88 6.03 -7.29
N HIS A 72 0.46 5.90 -7.29
CA HIS A 72 1.19 5.02 -6.39
C HIS A 72 2.13 5.85 -5.50
N LEU A 73 1.87 5.85 -4.20
CA LEU A 73 2.61 6.68 -3.23
C LEU A 73 4.06 6.24 -3.02
N ARG A 74 4.41 5.02 -3.36
CA ARG A 74 5.75 4.43 -3.18
C ARG A 74 6.24 4.53 -1.74
N MET A 75 7.32 5.26 -1.46
CA MET A 75 7.98 5.27 -0.15
C MET A 75 7.48 6.38 0.77
N GLU A 76 7.25 7.57 0.24
CA GLU A 76 6.99 8.79 1.04
C GLU A 76 5.97 9.74 0.38
N GLY A 77 5.32 9.31 -0.70
CA GLY A 77 4.28 10.11 -1.35
C GLY A 77 3.12 10.40 -0.42
N LYS A 78 2.64 11.64 -0.42
CA LYS A 78 1.55 12.15 0.42
C LYS A 78 0.66 13.09 -0.37
N TYR A 79 -0.61 13.12 -0.01
CA TYR A 79 -1.56 14.11 -0.49
C TYR A 79 -1.97 15.05 0.63
N PHE A 80 -2.06 16.36 0.33
CA PHE A 80 -2.58 17.40 1.21
C PHE A 80 -3.63 18.21 0.45
N TYR A 81 -4.76 18.47 1.10
CA TYR A 81 -5.79 19.33 0.54
C TYR A 81 -5.79 20.69 1.24
N TYR A 82 -5.83 21.75 0.44
CA TYR A 82 -5.93 23.13 0.88
C TYR A 82 -7.20 23.76 0.29
N PRO A 83 -8.14 24.24 1.12
CA PRO A 83 -9.37 24.86 0.62
C PRO A 83 -9.16 26.27 0.03
N GLY A 84 -7.96 26.82 0.17
CA GLY A 84 -7.57 28.15 -0.31
C GLY A 84 -6.08 28.23 -0.58
N HIS A 85 -5.40 29.21 0.04
CA HIS A 85 -3.97 29.42 -0.19
C HIS A 85 -3.11 28.20 0.13
N VAL A 86 -2.27 27.81 -0.82
CA VAL A 86 -1.29 26.74 -0.65
C VAL A 86 0.02 27.35 -0.14
N PRO A 87 0.50 26.97 1.06
CA PRO A 87 1.80 27.45 1.54
C PRO A 87 2.93 26.92 0.64
N GLU A 88 4.06 27.62 0.63
CA GLU A 88 5.23 27.14 -0.11
C GLU A 88 5.67 25.76 0.42
N ARG A 89 5.75 24.77 -0.48
CA ARG A 89 6.08 23.37 -0.15
C ARG A 89 7.21 22.88 -1.06
N LYS A 90 8.37 22.69 -0.46
CA LYS A 90 9.62 22.29 -1.16
C LYS A 90 9.49 20.98 -1.94
N HIS A 91 8.65 20.06 -1.49
CA HIS A 91 8.50 18.73 -2.07
C HIS A 91 7.15 18.51 -2.77
N ALA A 92 6.41 19.61 -3.04
CA ALA A 92 5.22 19.58 -3.88
C ALA A 92 5.63 19.37 -5.34
N HIS A 93 5.13 18.30 -5.96
CA HIS A 93 5.52 17.90 -7.33
C HIS A 93 4.36 17.92 -8.31
N VAL A 94 3.13 17.78 -7.84
CA VAL A 94 1.90 17.92 -8.61
C VAL A 94 0.88 18.66 -7.77
N LEU A 95 0.28 19.72 -8.34
CA LEU A 95 -0.82 20.47 -7.76
C LEU A 95 -2.02 20.36 -8.69
N ILE A 96 -3.15 19.92 -8.14
CA ILE A 96 -4.42 19.80 -8.85
C ILE A 96 -5.34 20.88 -8.28
N TYR A 97 -5.68 21.86 -9.11
CA TYR A 97 -6.54 22.98 -8.75
C TYR A 97 -8.00 22.65 -9.07
N PHE A 98 -8.92 22.97 -8.18
CA PHE A 98 -10.35 22.78 -8.37
C PHE A 98 -11.08 24.09 -8.66
N GLU A 99 -12.26 24.02 -9.31
CA GLU A 99 -13.06 25.19 -9.66
C GLU A 99 -13.55 25.97 -8.43
N ASP A 100 -13.69 25.32 -7.27
CA ASP A 100 -14.08 25.93 -6.00
C ASP A 100 -12.95 26.67 -5.26
N GLY A 101 -11.77 26.74 -5.87
CA GLY A 101 -10.57 27.37 -5.29
C GLY A 101 -9.73 26.46 -4.41
N GLY A 102 -10.16 25.23 -4.14
CA GLY A 102 -9.37 24.23 -3.42
C GLY A 102 -8.20 23.69 -4.26
N THR A 103 -7.18 23.18 -3.60
CA THR A 103 -6.01 22.58 -4.26
C THR A 103 -5.60 21.28 -3.57
N LEU A 104 -5.43 20.22 -4.35
CA LEU A 104 -4.84 18.97 -3.90
C LEU A 104 -3.36 18.96 -4.29
N VAL A 105 -2.48 18.82 -3.28
CA VAL A 105 -1.03 18.85 -3.46
C VAL A 105 -0.47 17.45 -3.22
N TYR A 106 0.30 16.96 -4.18
CA TYR A 106 1.08 15.73 -4.03
C TYR A 106 2.53 16.06 -3.70
N GLU A 107 3.01 15.54 -2.58
CA GLU A 107 4.38 15.70 -2.10
C GLU A 107 5.11 14.36 -2.04
N ASP A 108 6.38 14.36 -2.40
CA ASP A 108 7.25 13.17 -2.27
C ASP A 108 8.72 13.58 -2.17
N VAL A 109 9.28 13.51 -0.96
CA VAL A 109 10.68 13.83 -0.69
C VAL A 109 11.63 13.01 -1.57
N ARG A 110 11.28 11.75 -1.84
CA ARG A 110 12.11 10.80 -2.60
C ARG A 110 11.84 10.79 -4.11
N LYS A 111 10.75 11.40 -4.55
CA LYS A 111 10.36 11.46 -5.97
C LYS A 111 10.17 10.10 -6.64
N PHE A 112 9.72 9.09 -5.89
CA PHE A 112 9.50 7.72 -6.39
C PHE A 112 8.04 7.44 -6.76
N GLY A 113 7.12 8.27 -6.28
CA GLY A 113 5.71 8.16 -6.61
C GLY A 113 5.45 8.28 -8.10
N THR A 114 4.35 7.68 -8.54
CA THR A 114 3.96 7.68 -9.95
C THR A 114 2.49 8.00 -10.12
N MET A 115 2.15 8.66 -11.24
CA MET A 115 0.80 8.94 -11.68
C MET A 115 0.63 8.51 -13.14
N GLU A 116 -0.49 7.86 -13.44
CA GLU A 116 -0.86 7.43 -14.80
C GLU A 116 -2.33 7.76 -15.04
N LEU A 117 -2.67 8.28 -16.22
CA LEU A 117 -4.04 8.58 -16.63
C LEU A 117 -4.45 7.57 -17.71
N LEU A 118 -5.55 6.87 -17.49
CA LEU A 118 -6.05 5.82 -18.39
C LEU A 118 -7.54 6.02 -18.67
N ALA A 119 -7.99 5.48 -19.82
CA ALA A 119 -9.40 5.22 -20.05
C ALA A 119 -9.89 4.08 -19.11
N PRO A 120 -11.11 4.15 -18.56
CA PRO A 120 -11.61 3.18 -17.55
C PRO A 120 -11.54 1.73 -18.03
N GLU A 121 -11.80 1.47 -19.31
CA GLU A 121 -11.77 0.13 -19.91
C GLU A 121 -10.37 -0.50 -19.92
N LEU A 122 -9.31 0.29 -19.78
CA LEU A 122 -7.92 -0.20 -19.73
C LEU A 122 -7.46 -0.59 -18.33
N LEU A 123 -8.25 -0.31 -17.29
CA LEU A 123 -7.84 -0.47 -15.89
C LEU A 123 -7.53 -1.93 -15.54
N GLU A 124 -8.35 -2.87 -16.00
CA GLU A 124 -8.12 -4.30 -15.76
C GLU A 124 -6.84 -4.79 -16.45
N ALA A 125 -6.68 -4.47 -17.73
CA ALA A 125 -5.48 -4.81 -18.50
C ALA A 125 -4.20 -4.21 -17.87
N TYR A 126 -4.29 -3.00 -17.33
CA TYR A 126 -3.21 -2.35 -16.59
C TYR A 126 -2.76 -3.20 -15.40
N PHE A 127 -3.66 -3.62 -14.51
CA PHE A 127 -3.28 -4.42 -13.34
C PHE A 127 -2.85 -5.84 -13.70
N ILE A 128 -3.37 -6.43 -14.76
CA ILE A 128 -2.88 -7.69 -15.32
C ILE A 128 -1.41 -7.53 -15.77
N SER A 129 -1.08 -6.44 -16.47
CA SER A 129 0.30 -6.15 -16.90
C SER A 129 1.28 -5.97 -15.74
N LYS A 130 0.81 -5.44 -14.61
CA LYS A 130 1.59 -5.32 -13.36
C LYS A 130 1.72 -6.66 -12.63
N LYS A 131 1.05 -7.73 -13.07
CA LYS A 131 0.98 -9.03 -12.39
C LYS A 131 0.54 -8.92 -10.94
N LEU A 132 -0.38 -7.99 -10.67
CA LEU A 132 -0.86 -7.74 -9.32
C LEU A 132 -1.80 -8.87 -8.88
N GLY A 133 -1.47 -9.51 -7.76
CA GLY A 133 -2.27 -10.57 -7.16
C GLY A 133 -3.64 -10.10 -6.66
N PRO A 134 -4.48 -11.00 -6.15
CA PRO A 134 -5.81 -10.66 -5.63
C PRO A 134 -5.75 -9.68 -4.45
N GLU A 135 -6.88 -9.02 -4.17
CA GLU A 135 -7.08 -8.30 -2.91
C GLU A 135 -7.11 -9.31 -1.73
N PRO A 136 -6.60 -8.93 -0.54
CA PRO A 136 -6.59 -9.79 0.64
C PRO A 136 -7.96 -9.84 1.32
N THR A 137 -8.97 -10.32 0.61
CA THR A 137 -10.33 -10.51 1.10
C THR A 137 -10.72 -11.99 1.04
N GLU A 138 -11.72 -12.40 1.81
CA GLU A 138 -12.24 -13.78 1.76
C GLU A 138 -12.79 -14.15 0.37
N GLN A 139 -13.28 -13.15 -0.38
CA GLN A 139 -13.89 -13.35 -1.69
C GLN A 139 -12.84 -13.50 -2.80
N ASP A 140 -11.77 -12.68 -2.76
CA ASP A 140 -10.81 -12.58 -3.85
C ASP A 140 -9.57 -13.46 -3.64
N PHE A 141 -9.13 -13.65 -2.37
CA PHE A 141 -7.91 -14.37 -2.05
C PHE A 141 -8.20 -15.87 -1.87
N ASP A 142 -8.24 -16.60 -2.97
CA ASP A 142 -8.52 -18.04 -2.98
C ASP A 142 -7.40 -18.87 -2.35
N LEU A 143 -7.73 -19.62 -1.29
CA LEU A 143 -6.78 -20.46 -0.55
C LEU A 143 -6.19 -21.59 -1.41
N GLY A 144 -6.97 -22.17 -2.33
CA GLY A 144 -6.51 -23.25 -3.21
C GLY A 144 -5.43 -22.76 -4.17
N LYS A 145 -5.70 -21.64 -4.86
CA LYS A 145 -4.73 -20.98 -5.75
C LYS A 145 -3.48 -20.55 -4.99
N PHE A 146 -3.64 -19.99 -3.78
CA PHE A 146 -2.52 -19.60 -2.93
C PHE A 146 -1.62 -20.80 -2.58
N LYS A 147 -2.18 -21.92 -2.12
CA LYS A 147 -1.43 -23.16 -1.84
C LYS A 147 -0.69 -23.68 -3.06
N LEU A 148 -1.33 -23.68 -4.22
CA LEU A 148 -0.69 -24.13 -5.47
C LEU A 148 0.50 -23.22 -5.85
N ALA A 149 0.35 -21.90 -5.71
CA ALA A 149 1.42 -20.94 -5.99
C ALA A 149 2.61 -21.13 -5.03
N LEU A 150 2.35 -21.34 -3.72
CA LEU A 150 3.40 -21.63 -2.76
C LEU A 150 4.20 -22.88 -3.13
N LYS A 151 3.53 -23.98 -3.51
CA LYS A 151 4.18 -25.25 -3.88
C LYS A 151 5.13 -25.13 -5.07
N ARG A 152 4.91 -24.18 -5.96
CA ARG A 152 5.74 -23.94 -7.17
C ARG A 152 6.95 -23.05 -6.90
N SER A 153 7.08 -22.44 -5.71
CA SER A 153 8.10 -21.45 -5.43
C SER A 153 9.16 -21.89 -4.44
N LYS A 154 10.43 -21.70 -4.81
CA LYS A 154 11.59 -21.87 -3.92
C LYS A 154 11.95 -20.58 -3.15
N LYS A 155 11.27 -19.46 -3.41
CA LYS A 155 11.51 -18.19 -2.71
C LYS A 155 11.24 -18.34 -1.21
N PRO A 156 11.98 -17.62 -0.33
CA PRO A 156 11.57 -17.45 1.05
C PRO A 156 10.13 -16.93 1.11
N ILE A 157 9.33 -17.42 2.05
CA ILE A 157 7.90 -17.07 2.14
C ILE A 157 7.70 -15.55 2.29
N LYS A 158 8.53 -14.87 3.10
CA LYS A 158 8.47 -13.41 3.21
C LYS A 158 8.69 -12.73 1.86
N SER A 159 9.74 -13.10 1.14
CA SER A 159 10.04 -12.50 -0.17
C SER A 159 8.95 -12.76 -1.19
N HIS A 160 8.32 -13.94 -1.15
CA HIS A 160 7.24 -14.31 -2.04
C HIS A 160 5.95 -13.52 -1.78
N LEU A 161 5.63 -13.27 -0.50
CA LEU A 161 4.49 -12.41 -0.11
C LEU A 161 4.71 -10.94 -0.48
N LEU A 162 5.97 -10.47 -0.47
CA LEU A 162 6.33 -9.08 -0.79
C LEU A 162 6.29 -8.75 -2.28
N ASP A 163 6.35 -9.73 -3.18
CA ASP A 163 6.41 -9.46 -4.63
C ASP A 163 5.05 -9.08 -5.25
N GLN A 164 4.00 -8.99 -4.45
CA GLN A 164 2.64 -8.57 -4.80
C GLN A 164 1.89 -9.50 -5.78
N THR A 165 2.47 -10.62 -6.18
CA THR A 165 1.86 -11.55 -7.15
C THR A 165 0.94 -12.58 -6.50
N LEU A 166 1.26 -13.00 -5.26
CA LEU A 166 0.43 -13.93 -4.49
C LEU A 166 -0.82 -13.26 -3.93
N VAL A 167 -0.63 -12.07 -3.41
CA VAL A 167 -1.65 -11.21 -2.80
C VAL A 167 -1.16 -9.77 -2.86
N ALA A 168 -2.04 -8.85 -3.17
CA ALA A 168 -1.69 -7.43 -3.20
C ALA A 168 -1.68 -6.82 -1.79
N GLY A 169 -0.90 -5.75 -1.60
CA GLY A 169 -1.04 -4.89 -0.45
C GLY A 169 -0.05 -5.12 0.70
N LEU A 170 0.51 -6.34 0.88
CA LEU A 170 1.52 -6.59 1.90
C LEU A 170 2.82 -5.85 1.61
N GLY A 171 3.38 -5.24 2.62
CA GLY A 171 4.74 -4.70 2.63
C GLY A 171 5.54 -5.23 3.81
N ASN A 172 6.63 -4.54 4.16
CA ASN A 172 7.60 -5.04 5.12
C ASN A 172 7.07 -5.09 6.56
N ILE A 173 6.11 -4.22 6.88
CA ILE A 173 5.49 -4.15 8.21
C ILE A 173 4.57 -5.37 8.39
N TYR A 174 3.54 -5.41 7.56
CA TYR A 174 2.47 -6.39 7.78
C TYR A 174 2.88 -7.81 7.40
N VAL A 175 3.87 -8.02 6.53
CA VAL A 175 4.37 -9.37 6.26
C VAL A 175 5.06 -10.00 7.48
N ASP A 176 5.80 -9.21 8.29
CA ASP A 176 6.42 -9.72 9.53
C ASP A 176 5.33 -10.06 10.56
N GLU A 177 4.30 -9.23 10.70
CA GLU A 177 3.17 -9.46 11.59
C GLU A 177 2.35 -10.70 11.19
N VAL A 178 2.05 -10.86 9.90
CA VAL A 178 1.36 -12.05 9.36
C VAL A 178 2.13 -13.33 9.68
N LEU A 179 3.43 -13.35 9.40
CA LEU A 179 4.26 -14.52 9.60
C LEU A 179 4.45 -14.85 11.09
N TRP A 180 4.51 -13.84 11.97
CA TRP A 180 4.53 -14.06 13.42
C TRP A 180 3.21 -14.66 13.91
N ARG A 181 2.06 -14.14 13.46
CA ARG A 181 0.74 -14.69 13.82
C ARG A 181 0.58 -16.11 13.32
N ALA A 182 1.01 -16.41 12.10
CA ALA A 182 0.98 -17.74 11.48
C ALA A 182 2.01 -18.73 12.09
N LYS A 183 2.96 -18.25 12.92
CA LYS A 183 4.09 -19.03 13.49
C LYS A 183 4.99 -19.63 12.39
N VAL A 184 5.21 -18.91 11.30
CA VAL A 184 6.03 -19.35 10.17
C VAL A 184 7.30 -18.49 10.12
N HIS A 185 8.48 -19.14 10.08
CA HIS A 185 9.76 -18.43 9.98
C HIS A 185 9.88 -17.76 8.59
N PRO A 186 10.25 -16.48 8.51
CA PRO A 186 10.24 -15.71 7.26
C PRO A 186 11.17 -16.23 6.17
N SER A 187 12.26 -16.91 6.53
CA SER A 187 13.21 -17.48 5.57
C SER A 187 12.85 -18.89 5.06
N ARG A 188 11.80 -19.51 5.56
CA ARG A 188 11.37 -20.81 5.04
C ARG A 188 10.99 -20.71 3.57
N THR A 189 11.36 -21.70 2.78
CA THR A 189 10.95 -21.72 1.37
C THR A 189 9.43 -21.91 1.27
N SER A 190 8.79 -21.17 0.37
CA SER A 190 7.32 -21.21 0.19
C SER A 190 6.81 -22.64 -0.01
N LYS A 191 7.48 -23.44 -0.84
CA LYS A 191 7.10 -24.83 -1.12
C LYS A 191 7.19 -25.78 0.09
N SER A 192 7.94 -25.41 1.13
CA SER A 192 8.11 -26.25 2.34
C SER A 192 6.95 -26.09 3.33
N LEU A 193 6.06 -25.13 3.13
CA LEU A 193 4.93 -24.95 4.03
C LEU A 193 3.95 -26.11 3.88
N SER A 194 3.51 -26.65 5.03
CA SER A 194 2.39 -27.60 5.07
C SER A 194 1.08 -26.93 4.65
N ALA A 195 0.08 -27.72 4.31
CA ALA A 195 -1.24 -27.19 3.95
C ALA A 195 -1.88 -26.38 5.09
N GLN A 196 -1.61 -26.74 6.35
CA GLN A 196 -2.09 -26.05 7.54
C GLN A 196 -1.35 -24.71 7.74
N GLU A 197 -0.02 -24.70 7.56
CA GLU A 197 0.77 -23.46 7.65
C GLU A 197 0.40 -22.47 6.54
N ALA A 198 0.22 -22.96 5.32
CA ALA A 198 -0.26 -22.15 4.20
C ALA A 198 -1.64 -21.52 4.48
N ARG A 199 -2.59 -22.30 5.03
CA ARG A 199 -3.89 -21.78 5.47
C ARG A 199 -3.71 -20.68 6.53
N LYS A 200 -2.89 -20.88 7.55
CA LYS A 200 -2.65 -19.87 8.58
C LYS A 200 -2.07 -18.57 8.00
N VAL A 201 -1.12 -18.67 7.08
CA VAL A 201 -0.56 -17.46 6.42
C VAL A 201 -1.64 -16.75 5.61
N HIS A 202 -2.46 -17.50 4.88
CA HIS A 202 -3.59 -16.95 4.12
C HIS A 202 -4.57 -16.19 5.04
N ASP A 203 -5.11 -16.88 6.06
CA ASP A 203 -6.13 -16.32 6.96
C ASP A 203 -5.58 -15.13 7.75
N GLN A 204 -4.32 -15.22 8.23
CA GLN A 204 -3.67 -14.11 8.93
C GLN A 204 -3.33 -12.93 8.01
N THR A 205 -3.17 -13.14 6.70
CA THR A 205 -3.01 -12.04 5.75
C THR A 205 -4.29 -11.20 5.68
N ILE A 206 -5.44 -11.83 5.59
CA ILE A 206 -6.76 -11.16 5.56
C ILE A 206 -7.00 -10.44 6.88
N GLU A 207 -6.82 -11.14 8.00
CA GLU A 207 -7.09 -10.62 9.34
C GLU A 207 -6.21 -9.42 9.70
N VAL A 208 -4.89 -9.53 9.50
CA VAL A 208 -3.92 -8.47 9.85
C VAL A 208 -4.16 -7.21 9.04
N LEU A 209 -4.36 -7.36 7.72
CA LEU A 209 -4.62 -6.20 6.87
C LEU A 209 -5.98 -5.57 7.14
N GLY A 210 -7.01 -6.37 7.42
CA GLY A 210 -8.33 -5.87 7.83
C GLY A 210 -8.24 -5.06 9.13
N GLN A 211 -7.64 -5.60 10.18
CA GLN A 211 -7.42 -4.89 11.45
C GLN A 211 -6.60 -3.60 11.25
N ALA A 212 -5.57 -3.65 10.40
CA ALA A 212 -4.76 -2.47 10.13
C ALA A 212 -5.55 -1.37 9.40
N VAL A 213 -6.45 -1.73 8.50
CA VAL A 213 -7.38 -0.77 7.85
C VAL A 213 -8.30 -0.12 8.88
N GLU A 214 -8.88 -0.90 9.81
CA GLU A 214 -9.73 -0.38 10.88
C GLU A 214 -8.99 0.58 11.82
N LYS A 215 -7.68 0.36 12.04
CA LYS A 215 -6.81 1.20 12.88
C LYS A 215 -6.21 2.39 12.14
N GLY A 216 -6.58 2.64 10.90
CA GLY A 216 -6.04 3.75 10.10
C GLY A 216 -4.59 3.56 9.62
N GLY A 217 -4.10 2.32 9.61
CA GLY A 217 -2.72 2.00 9.25
C GLY A 217 -1.71 2.32 10.36
N SER A 218 -0.42 2.23 10.02
CA SER A 218 0.70 2.48 10.93
C SER A 218 1.36 3.81 10.61
N THR A 219 1.44 4.71 11.59
CA THR A 219 2.27 5.90 11.51
C THR A 219 3.69 5.55 11.95
N ILE A 220 4.54 5.22 10.98
CA ILE A 220 5.96 4.99 11.21
C ILE A 220 6.74 6.09 10.50
N ARG A 221 7.43 6.93 11.27
CA ARG A 221 8.24 8.07 10.86
C ARG A 221 7.45 9.28 10.36
N THR A 222 6.99 9.27 9.10
CA THR A 222 6.48 10.48 8.44
C THR A 222 5.12 10.29 7.79
N TYR A 223 4.48 9.12 7.93
CA TYR A 223 3.16 8.90 7.35
C TYR A 223 2.08 9.61 8.19
N THR A 224 1.25 10.40 7.54
CA THR A 224 0.00 10.95 8.07
C THR A 224 -1.09 10.76 7.03
N ASN A 225 -2.35 10.70 7.43
CA ASN A 225 -3.47 10.66 6.49
C ASN A 225 -3.69 12.03 5.79
N ALA A 226 -4.69 12.12 4.91
CA ALA A 226 -4.99 13.35 4.18
C ALA A 226 -5.41 14.53 5.08
N PHE A 227 -5.75 14.27 6.35
CA PHE A 227 -6.07 15.28 7.38
C PHE A 227 -4.86 15.62 8.28
N GLY A 228 -3.71 14.96 8.09
CA GLY A 228 -2.55 15.13 8.96
C GLY A 228 -2.61 14.31 10.26
N GLU A 229 -3.58 13.39 10.39
CA GLU A 229 -3.73 12.54 11.56
C GLU A 229 -2.90 11.27 11.46
N ASP A 230 -2.50 10.74 12.61
CA ASP A 230 -1.73 9.52 12.73
C ASP A 230 -2.63 8.28 12.79
N GLY A 231 -2.22 7.17 12.14
CA GLY A 231 -2.80 5.86 12.39
C GLY A 231 -2.36 5.32 13.76
N THR A 232 -3.04 4.31 14.26
CA THR A 232 -2.76 3.71 15.59
C THR A 232 -2.28 2.25 15.51
N MET A 233 -2.12 1.69 14.33
CA MET A 233 -1.75 0.27 14.20
C MET A 233 -0.35 -0.05 14.71
N GLN A 234 0.57 0.91 14.77
CA GLN A 234 1.92 0.73 15.36
C GLN A 234 1.88 0.24 16.80
N ASP A 235 0.87 0.60 17.57
CA ASP A 235 0.72 0.19 18.98
C ASP A 235 0.38 -1.30 19.10
N PHE A 236 -0.11 -1.92 18.05
CA PHE A 236 -0.53 -3.30 17.98
C PHE A 236 0.49 -4.25 17.32
N HIS A 237 1.62 -3.70 16.81
CA HIS A 237 2.67 -4.56 16.26
C HIS A 237 3.23 -5.51 17.32
N GLN A 238 3.52 -6.73 16.90
CA GLN A 238 4.03 -7.77 17.79
C GLN A 238 5.52 -8.05 17.57
N VAL A 239 6.02 -7.87 16.35
CA VAL A 239 7.43 -8.11 16.01
C VAL A 239 8.07 -6.98 15.22
N TYR A 240 7.32 -6.27 14.37
CA TYR A 240 7.90 -5.25 13.53
C TYR A 240 8.45 -4.09 14.40
N ASP A 241 9.73 -3.75 14.16
CA ASP A 241 10.51 -2.75 14.90
C ASP A 241 10.67 -3.01 16.42
N LYS A 242 10.49 -4.28 16.84
CA LYS A 242 10.62 -4.73 18.24
C LYS A 242 11.84 -5.63 18.48
N ALA A 243 12.88 -5.55 17.64
CA ALA A 243 14.12 -6.28 17.87
C ALA A 243 14.72 -5.97 19.25
N GLY A 244 15.14 -7.00 19.98
CA GLY A 244 15.64 -6.87 21.35
C GLY A 244 14.57 -6.85 22.45
N GLN A 245 13.29 -6.77 22.11
CA GLN A 245 12.19 -6.81 23.06
C GLN A 245 11.68 -8.26 23.25
N ALA A 246 11.01 -8.51 24.37
CA ALA A 246 10.40 -9.79 24.65
C ALA A 246 9.16 -10.04 23.77
N CYS A 247 9.08 -11.21 23.17
CA CYS A 247 7.90 -11.65 22.42
C CYS A 247 6.69 -11.76 23.37
N SER A 248 5.59 -11.11 23.06
CA SER A 248 4.36 -11.12 23.86
C SER A 248 3.75 -12.51 24.06
N ARG A 249 4.06 -13.47 23.16
CA ARG A 249 3.53 -14.83 23.22
C ARG A 249 4.36 -15.78 24.10
N CYS A 250 5.69 -15.64 24.10
CA CYS A 250 6.56 -16.63 24.74
C CYS A 250 7.75 -16.08 25.53
N GLY A 251 7.89 -14.75 25.64
CA GLY A 251 8.96 -14.09 26.36
C GLY A 251 10.35 -14.10 25.70
N SER A 252 10.56 -14.89 24.62
CA SER A 252 11.87 -14.93 23.94
C SER A 252 12.13 -13.61 23.22
N ILE A 253 13.40 -13.24 23.12
CA ILE A 253 13.80 -12.00 22.45
C ILE A 253 13.50 -12.06 20.95
N ILE A 254 12.89 -11.00 20.43
CA ILE A 254 12.62 -10.79 19.00
C ILE A 254 13.94 -10.47 18.31
N GLU A 255 14.19 -11.20 17.24
CA GLU A 255 15.39 -11.03 16.41
C GLU A 255 15.11 -10.24 15.14
N LYS A 256 16.18 -9.64 14.61
CA LYS A 256 16.18 -8.96 13.32
C LYS A 256 17.27 -9.53 12.43
N ILE A 257 16.89 -9.95 11.22
CA ILE A 257 17.83 -10.42 10.19
C ILE A 257 17.64 -9.63 8.90
N GLN A 258 18.61 -9.74 8.00
CA GLN A 258 18.48 -9.24 6.63
C GLN A 258 18.02 -10.39 5.72
N LEU A 259 16.88 -10.23 5.06
CA LEU A 259 16.33 -11.21 4.13
C LEU A 259 15.85 -10.53 2.84
N GLY A 260 16.43 -10.90 1.70
CA GLY A 260 16.07 -10.32 0.40
C GLY A 260 16.21 -8.78 0.36
N GLY A 261 17.25 -8.23 0.99
CA GLY A 261 17.48 -6.78 1.07
C GLY A 261 16.53 -6.03 2.03
N ARG A 262 15.75 -6.76 2.85
CA ARG A 262 14.78 -6.17 3.81
C ARG A 262 15.08 -6.59 5.25
N GLY A 263 15.06 -5.63 6.17
CA GLY A 263 15.06 -5.92 7.60
C GLY A 263 13.82 -6.76 7.94
N THR A 264 14.00 -7.84 8.67
CA THR A 264 12.99 -8.86 8.93
C THR A 264 12.96 -9.18 10.41
N HIS A 265 11.83 -8.96 11.06
CA HIS A 265 11.66 -9.17 12.50
C HIS A 265 10.85 -10.44 12.75
N PHE A 266 11.26 -11.26 13.69
CA PHE A 266 10.58 -12.50 14.03
C PHE A 266 10.93 -12.97 15.45
N CYS A 267 10.12 -13.87 16.01
CA CYS A 267 10.41 -14.56 17.26
C CYS A 267 11.03 -15.93 16.97
N PRO A 268 12.30 -16.21 17.35
CA PRO A 268 12.98 -17.46 17.01
C PRO A 268 12.33 -18.70 17.65
N LYS A 269 11.67 -18.54 18.81
CA LYS A 269 10.97 -19.65 19.48
C LYS A 269 9.60 -19.95 18.88
N CYS A 270 8.82 -18.90 18.54
CA CYS A 270 7.49 -19.09 17.95
C CYS A 270 7.54 -19.46 16.47
N GLN A 271 8.54 -18.97 15.74
CA GLN A 271 8.70 -19.10 14.30
C GLN A 271 9.96 -19.93 14.00
N ARG A 272 9.90 -21.22 14.28
CA ARG A 272 11.08 -22.10 14.11
C ARG A 272 11.42 -22.30 12.63
N ARG A 273 12.72 -22.27 12.34
CA ARG A 273 13.26 -22.66 11.04
C ARG A 273 13.29 -24.20 11.01
N LYS A 274 12.37 -24.79 10.28
CA LYS A 274 12.33 -26.26 10.05
C LYS A 274 13.21 -26.61 8.87
#